data_a1ebfd80fd2187fa2e464a5fd08642f8
#
_entry.id   a1ebfd80fd2187fa2e464a5fd08642f8
#
_cell.length_a   1.000
_cell.length_b   1.000
_cell.length_c   1.000
_cell.angle_alpha   90.00
_cell.angle_beta   90.00
_cell.angle_gamma   90.00
#
_symmetry.space_group_name_H-M   'P 1'
#
loop_
_entity.id
_entity.type
_entity.pdbx_description
1 polymer ?
#
loop_
_entity_poly.entity_id
_entity_poly.type
_entity_poly.pdbx_seq_one_letter_code
_entity_poly.pdbx_strand_id
1 'polypeptide(L)'
;QAVYARTPVLGTSLTAADIADPSAICLWNGDMFGTRNCPGAQAYYDSLFALYAAWGVDFVKVDDIAHTGPAESGGFAAAHDIQMIRRAIDGCGRAMVLSLSPGPAPVEKGWFLAQNANMWRITNDFWDDWTLLKNMFLRCEIWQTHVAPGCWPDCDMLPLGRIGVKFGQGRQSRFTPIEQKTMLTLWSIFRSPLMLGAELPSLDAATLALLQNRDVLRLNRHSFGARQLARDENHALWMSHDTDGDAYAALFNLSDEPRQLFMPLSELGGSAFSCRELWSGETVSAQRTL
;
A
#
# COMPACT_ATOMS: atom_id res chain seq x y z
N GLN A 1 1.80 2.84 -21.26
CA GLN A 1 0.34 2.96 -21.25
C GLN A 1 -0.27 2.29 -22.46
N ALA A 2 -1.16 1.33 -22.21
CA ALA A 2 -1.87 0.63 -23.28
C ALA A 2 -2.97 1.51 -23.87
N VAL A 3 -2.61 2.45 -24.69
CA VAL A 3 -3.56 3.24 -25.45
C VAL A 3 -3.35 2.95 -26.92
N TYR A 4 -4.46 2.71 -27.61
CA TYR A 4 -4.42 2.55 -29.03
C TYR A 4 -3.74 3.73 -29.71
N ALA A 5 -2.70 3.48 -30.50
CA ALA A 5 -1.81 4.51 -31.05
C ALA A 5 -2.54 5.62 -31.82
N ARG A 6 -3.71 5.32 -32.41
CA ARG A 6 -4.53 6.28 -33.17
C ARG A 6 -5.51 7.07 -32.30
N THR A 7 -5.54 6.86 -30.97
CA THR A 7 -6.44 7.63 -30.10
C THR A 7 -6.10 9.12 -30.22
N PRO A 8 -7.07 9.96 -30.58
CA PRO A 8 -6.81 11.39 -30.71
C PRO A 8 -6.58 12.02 -29.33
N VAL A 9 -5.65 12.98 -29.26
CA VAL A 9 -5.43 13.80 -28.08
C VAL A 9 -6.36 15.01 -28.18
N LEU A 10 -7.38 15.07 -27.35
CA LEU A 10 -8.43 16.08 -27.41
C LEU A 10 -7.85 17.50 -27.31
N GLY A 11 -8.39 18.40 -28.11
CA GLY A 11 -7.92 19.79 -28.18
C GLY A 11 -6.62 20.00 -28.96
N THR A 12 -6.09 18.96 -29.60
CA THR A 12 -4.86 19.00 -30.41
C THR A 12 -5.05 18.31 -31.75
N SER A 13 -4.06 18.39 -32.63
CA SER A 13 -3.99 17.60 -33.86
C SER A 13 -3.18 16.29 -33.68
N LEU A 14 -2.78 15.96 -32.45
CA LEU A 14 -1.92 14.85 -32.11
C LEU A 14 -2.74 13.58 -31.84
N THR A 15 -2.06 12.44 -31.96
CA THR A 15 -2.53 11.12 -31.51
C THR A 15 -1.68 10.60 -30.37
N ALA A 16 -2.11 9.54 -29.71
CA ALA A 16 -1.35 8.88 -28.66
C ALA A 16 0.07 8.45 -29.11
N ALA A 17 0.23 8.06 -30.39
CA ALA A 17 1.54 7.71 -30.94
C ALA A 17 2.51 8.92 -30.97
N ASP A 18 2.00 10.13 -31.17
CA ASP A 18 2.84 11.33 -31.25
C ASP A 18 3.40 11.76 -29.90
N ILE A 19 2.74 11.39 -28.81
CA ILE A 19 3.12 11.72 -27.43
C ILE A 19 3.82 10.55 -26.70
N ALA A 20 3.78 9.33 -27.25
CA ALA A 20 4.43 8.18 -26.67
C ALA A 20 5.96 8.33 -26.68
N ASP A 21 6.61 7.82 -25.64
CA ASP A 21 8.06 7.72 -25.56
C ASP A 21 8.49 6.25 -25.78
N PRO A 22 8.99 5.90 -26.98
CA PRO A 22 9.43 4.54 -27.26
C PRO A 22 10.64 4.08 -26.44
N SER A 23 11.36 4.99 -25.77
CA SER A 23 12.46 4.64 -24.86
C SER A 23 11.98 4.26 -23.46
N ALA A 24 10.77 4.68 -23.09
CA ALA A 24 10.11 4.35 -21.81
C ALA A 24 9.13 3.19 -21.97
N ILE A 25 9.65 2.03 -22.39
CA ILE A 25 8.86 0.82 -22.60
C ILE A 25 8.62 0.07 -21.29
N CYS A 26 7.39 -0.44 -21.10
CA CYS A 26 7.08 -1.32 -19.99
C CYS A 26 7.80 -2.67 -20.14
N LEU A 27 8.55 -3.07 -19.09
CA LEU A 27 9.42 -4.25 -19.15
C LEU A 27 8.65 -5.58 -19.27
N TRP A 28 7.43 -5.66 -18.75
CA TRP A 28 6.60 -6.87 -18.79
C TRP A 28 5.50 -6.82 -19.85
N ASN A 29 5.35 -5.70 -20.56
CA ASN A 29 4.38 -5.54 -21.62
C ASN A 29 4.90 -4.59 -22.70
N GLY A 30 5.64 -5.15 -23.66
CA GLY A 30 6.43 -4.41 -24.64
C GLY A 30 5.65 -3.58 -25.66
N ASP A 31 4.31 -3.56 -25.61
CA ASP A 31 3.46 -2.68 -26.42
C ASP A 31 2.93 -1.47 -25.64
N MET A 32 3.36 -1.31 -24.39
CA MET A 32 3.04 -0.17 -23.52
C MET A 32 4.23 0.77 -23.38
N PHE A 33 3.97 2.07 -23.49
CA PHE A 33 4.99 3.12 -23.40
C PHE A 33 4.59 4.19 -22.40
N GLY A 34 5.57 4.82 -21.76
CA GLY A 34 5.41 6.09 -21.08
C GLY A 34 5.13 7.23 -22.06
N THR A 35 4.97 8.44 -21.55
CA THR A 35 4.75 9.62 -22.40
C THR A 35 5.98 10.51 -22.41
N ARG A 36 6.13 11.29 -23.48
CA ARG A 36 7.11 12.38 -23.55
C ARG A 36 6.67 13.52 -22.62
N ASN A 37 7.62 14.20 -22.02
CA ASN A 37 7.31 15.40 -21.22
C ASN A 37 6.98 16.58 -22.14
N CYS A 38 5.74 16.68 -22.60
CA CYS A 38 5.29 17.69 -23.55
C CYS A 38 3.82 18.09 -23.29
N PRO A 39 3.39 19.29 -23.81
CA PRO A 39 2.00 19.75 -23.65
C PRO A 39 0.94 18.78 -24.20
N GLY A 40 1.26 18.08 -25.29
CA GLY A 40 0.36 17.06 -25.85
C GLY A 40 0.11 15.89 -24.88
N ALA A 41 1.13 15.47 -24.13
CA ALA A 41 0.96 14.44 -23.10
C ALA A 41 0.09 14.92 -21.94
N GLN A 42 0.22 16.17 -21.51
CA GLN A 42 -0.70 16.75 -20.52
C GLN A 42 -2.15 16.75 -21.03
N ALA A 43 -2.38 17.22 -22.25
CA ALA A 43 -3.72 17.24 -22.86
C ALA A 43 -4.33 15.83 -22.98
N TYR A 44 -3.48 14.81 -23.22
CA TYR A 44 -3.90 13.42 -23.22
C TYR A 44 -4.40 12.98 -21.83
N TYR A 45 -3.62 13.22 -20.77
CA TYR A 45 -4.04 12.90 -19.40
C TYR A 45 -5.27 13.70 -18.98
N ASP A 46 -5.36 15.00 -19.34
CA ASP A 46 -6.52 15.81 -19.04
C ASP A 46 -7.80 15.22 -19.65
N SER A 47 -7.73 14.77 -20.92
CA SER A 47 -8.87 14.14 -21.59
C SER A 47 -9.24 12.78 -20.97
N LEU A 48 -8.25 11.99 -20.57
CA LEU A 48 -8.45 10.67 -19.96
C LEU A 48 -9.13 10.82 -18.58
N PHE A 49 -8.64 11.72 -17.74
CA PHE A 49 -9.21 11.92 -16.41
C PHE A 49 -10.55 12.66 -16.44
N ALA A 50 -10.81 13.51 -17.44
CA ALA A 50 -12.14 14.05 -17.71
C ALA A 50 -13.15 12.94 -18.05
N LEU A 51 -12.74 11.94 -18.85
CA LEU A 51 -13.55 10.76 -19.15
C LEU A 51 -13.82 9.92 -17.88
N TYR A 52 -12.80 9.68 -17.06
CA TYR A 52 -12.97 8.95 -15.80
C TYR A 52 -13.87 9.70 -14.81
N ALA A 53 -13.76 11.02 -14.76
CA ALA A 53 -14.66 11.86 -13.97
C ALA A 53 -16.13 11.74 -14.43
N ALA A 54 -16.35 11.76 -15.75
CA ALA A 54 -17.67 11.57 -16.34
C ALA A 54 -18.26 10.17 -16.06
N TRP A 55 -17.42 9.16 -15.94
CA TRP A 55 -17.82 7.79 -15.56
C TRP A 55 -18.05 7.62 -14.05
N GLY A 56 -17.72 8.62 -13.23
CA GLY A 56 -17.86 8.55 -11.79
C GLY A 56 -16.77 7.74 -11.08
N VAL A 57 -15.57 7.63 -11.67
CA VAL A 57 -14.44 6.93 -11.07
C VAL A 57 -13.90 7.73 -9.88
N ASP A 58 -13.68 7.06 -8.75
CA ASP A 58 -13.15 7.65 -7.51
C ASP A 58 -11.73 7.18 -7.16
N PHE A 59 -11.26 6.11 -7.78
CA PHE A 59 -9.97 5.50 -7.50
C PHE A 59 -9.31 5.01 -8.79
N VAL A 60 -8.06 5.40 -8.99
CA VAL A 60 -7.26 4.96 -10.15
C VAL A 60 -5.94 4.40 -9.65
N LYS A 61 -5.62 3.17 -10.05
CA LYS A 61 -4.29 2.58 -9.89
C LYS A 61 -3.56 2.64 -11.21
N VAL A 62 -2.36 3.22 -11.19
CA VAL A 62 -1.47 3.31 -12.34
C VAL A 62 -0.30 2.38 -12.12
N ASP A 63 -0.05 1.52 -13.10
CA ASP A 63 1.03 0.55 -13.06
C ASP A 63 2.24 0.99 -13.89
N ASP A 64 3.41 0.37 -13.69
CA ASP A 64 4.69 0.69 -14.32
C ASP A 64 5.16 2.13 -14.05
N ILE A 65 4.99 2.59 -12.82
CA ILE A 65 5.24 3.97 -12.43
C ILE A 65 5.72 4.02 -10.97
N ALA A 66 6.50 5.06 -10.60
CA ALA A 66 6.97 5.32 -9.23
C ALA A 66 7.93 4.26 -8.65
N HIS A 67 8.45 3.34 -9.45
CA HIS A 67 9.48 2.39 -9.03
C HIS A 67 10.90 2.90 -9.33
N THR A 68 11.91 2.19 -8.87
CA THR A 68 13.30 2.45 -9.23
C THR A 68 13.49 2.11 -10.70
N GLY A 69 13.68 3.14 -11.51
CA GLY A 69 13.89 3.00 -12.95
C GLY A 69 15.37 2.84 -13.34
N PRO A 70 15.67 2.68 -14.64
CA PRO A 70 17.02 2.72 -15.16
C PRO A 70 17.76 4.01 -14.77
N ALA A 71 19.09 3.96 -14.73
CA ALA A 71 19.96 5.07 -14.29
C ALA A 71 19.71 6.40 -15.04
N GLU A 72 19.29 6.34 -16.28
CA GLU A 72 19.00 7.51 -17.14
C GLU A 72 17.80 8.36 -16.64
N SER A 73 16.88 7.76 -15.91
CA SER A 73 15.73 8.46 -15.30
C SER A 73 16.02 8.97 -13.88
N GLY A 74 17.28 8.99 -13.45
CA GLY A 74 17.64 9.33 -12.08
C GLY A 74 17.18 8.30 -11.05
N GLY A 75 16.94 7.07 -11.48
CA GLY A 75 16.50 5.97 -10.62
C GLY A 75 15.02 6.02 -10.19
N PHE A 76 14.23 6.93 -10.77
CA PHE A 76 12.81 7.06 -10.44
C PHE A 76 11.96 7.15 -11.72
N ALA A 77 11.20 6.11 -11.99
CA ALA A 77 10.45 5.98 -13.24
C ALA A 77 9.25 6.92 -13.31
N ALA A 78 9.06 7.51 -14.48
CA ALA A 78 7.86 8.24 -14.89
C ALA A 78 7.46 9.43 -13.99
N ALA A 79 8.43 10.15 -13.40
CA ALA A 79 8.14 11.30 -12.55
C ALA A 79 7.28 12.36 -13.23
N HIS A 80 7.51 12.66 -14.51
CA HIS A 80 6.70 13.62 -15.25
C HIS A 80 5.28 13.12 -15.53
N ASP A 81 5.11 11.82 -15.79
CA ASP A 81 3.78 11.21 -15.95
C ASP A 81 2.97 11.32 -14.65
N ILE A 82 3.59 11.05 -13.49
CA ILE A 82 2.94 11.20 -12.19
C ILE A 82 2.44 12.64 -12.00
N GLN A 83 3.27 13.63 -12.32
CA GLN A 83 2.88 15.05 -12.20
C GLN A 83 1.77 15.43 -13.17
N MET A 84 1.80 14.93 -14.41
CA MET A 84 0.75 15.19 -15.39
C MET A 84 -0.57 14.57 -14.98
N ILE A 85 -0.54 13.33 -14.46
CA ILE A 85 -1.71 12.63 -13.92
C ILE A 85 -2.28 13.40 -12.74
N ARG A 86 -1.43 13.87 -11.81
CA ARG A 86 -1.90 14.65 -10.66
C ARG A 86 -2.60 15.93 -11.11
N ARG A 87 -2.00 16.70 -12.03
CA ARG A 87 -2.63 17.91 -12.59
C ARG A 87 -3.95 17.59 -13.29
N ALA A 88 -4.02 16.50 -14.04
CA ALA A 88 -5.24 16.10 -14.72
C ALA A 88 -6.37 15.74 -13.73
N ILE A 89 -6.04 15.04 -12.61
CA ILE A 89 -7.00 14.76 -11.54
C ILE A 89 -7.47 16.06 -10.89
N ASP A 90 -6.56 16.98 -10.58
CA ASP A 90 -6.91 18.27 -9.96
C ASP A 90 -7.80 19.14 -10.86
N GLY A 91 -7.61 19.03 -12.19
CA GLY A 91 -8.37 19.79 -13.20
C GLY A 91 -9.70 19.15 -13.64
N CYS A 92 -9.94 17.85 -13.39
CA CYS A 92 -11.11 17.14 -13.94
C CYS A 92 -12.44 17.42 -13.23
N GLY A 93 -12.42 18.16 -12.11
CA GLY A 93 -13.62 18.50 -11.33
C GLY A 93 -14.17 17.38 -10.43
N ARG A 94 -13.48 16.24 -10.32
CA ARG A 94 -13.83 15.12 -9.44
C ARG A 94 -12.65 14.72 -8.57
N ALA A 95 -12.88 14.54 -7.27
CA ALA A 95 -11.87 14.00 -6.38
C ALA A 95 -11.61 12.51 -6.73
N MET A 96 -10.35 12.16 -6.96
CA MET A 96 -9.93 10.78 -7.22
C MET A 96 -8.69 10.44 -6.41
N VAL A 97 -8.67 9.24 -5.83
CA VAL A 97 -7.49 8.65 -5.21
C VAL A 97 -6.56 8.13 -6.30
N LEU A 98 -5.30 8.56 -6.25
CA LEU A 98 -4.25 8.05 -7.13
C LEU A 98 -3.36 7.07 -6.38
N SER A 99 -3.32 5.83 -6.85
CA SER A 99 -2.46 4.75 -6.40
C SER A 99 -1.39 4.44 -7.45
N LEU A 100 -0.13 4.31 -7.03
CA LEU A 100 1.01 4.05 -7.91
C LEU A 100 1.61 2.69 -7.63
N SER A 101 1.87 1.91 -8.69
CA SER A 101 2.54 0.60 -8.63
C SER A 101 3.35 0.33 -9.91
N PRO A 102 4.18 -0.74 -9.95
CA PRO A 102 4.61 -1.52 -8.80
C PRO A 102 5.63 -0.77 -7.95
N GLY A 103 6.02 -1.40 -6.84
CA GLY A 103 7.14 -0.93 -6.02
C GLY A 103 8.45 -1.68 -6.32
N PRO A 104 9.42 -1.52 -5.44
CA PRO A 104 9.37 -0.58 -4.32
C PRO A 104 9.62 0.86 -4.80
N ALA A 105 8.81 1.78 -4.34
CA ALA A 105 9.11 3.20 -4.50
C ALA A 105 10.38 3.54 -3.69
N PRO A 106 11.26 4.42 -4.20
CA PRO A 106 12.44 4.85 -3.45
C PRO A 106 12.04 5.83 -2.35
N VAL A 107 12.47 5.54 -1.11
CA VAL A 107 12.05 6.32 0.07
C VAL A 107 12.50 7.79 0.01
N GLU A 108 13.63 8.07 -0.60
CA GLU A 108 14.14 9.42 -0.83
C GLU A 108 13.24 10.26 -1.75
N LYS A 109 12.29 9.64 -2.44
CA LYS A 109 11.24 10.29 -3.23
C LYS A 109 9.90 10.38 -2.48
N GLY A 110 9.86 10.00 -1.21
CA GLY A 110 8.63 10.05 -0.40
C GLY A 110 7.96 11.42 -0.40
N TRP A 111 8.73 12.50 -0.35
CA TRP A 111 8.22 13.86 -0.46
C TRP A 111 7.49 14.14 -1.79
N PHE A 112 8.05 13.65 -2.91
CA PHE A 112 7.45 13.79 -4.23
C PHE A 112 6.15 12.98 -4.36
N LEU A 113 6.16 11.76 -3.83
CA LEU A 113 4.98 10.89 -3.82
C LEU A 113 3.85 11.48 -2.99
N ALA A 114 4.16 12.02 -1.80
CA ALA A 114 3.19 12.68 -0.93
C ALA A 114 2.54 13.93 -1.58
N GLN A 115 3.26 14.61 -2.48
CA GLN A 115 2.73 15.76 -3.22
C GLN A 115 1.86 15.38 -4.43
N ASN A 116 2.07 14.21 -5.00
CA ASN A 116 1.49 13.86 -6.31
C ASN A 116 0.55 12.66 -6.28
N ALA A 117 0.58 11.84 -5.23
CA ALA A 117 -0.23 10.62 -5.13
C ALA A 117 -0.83 10.46 -3.72
N ASN A 118 -1.76 9.53 -3.59
CA ASN A 118 -2.39 9.19 -2.31
C ASN A 118 -1.91 7.84 -1.77
N MET A 119 -1.49 6.95 -2.65
CA MET A 119 -0.95 5.62 -2.34
C MET A 119 0.23 5.33 -3.26
N TRP A 120 1.18 4.57 -2.75
CA TRP A 120 2.31 4.05 -3.55
C TRP A 120 2.87 2.77 -2.95
N ARG A 121 3.22 1.85 -3.79
CA ARG A 121 3.76 0.55 -3.40
C ARG A 121 5.17 0.70 -2.81
N ILE A 122 5.36 0.14 -1.63
CA ILE A 122 6.67 0.08 -0.96
C ILE A 122 7.39 -1.26 -1.17
N THR A 123 6.79 -2.15 -1.94
CA THR A 123 7.29 -3.48 -2.25
C THR A 123 6.95 -3.87 -3.69
N ASN A 124 7.64 -4.85 -4.23
CA ASN A 124 7.17 -5.60 -5.41
C ASN A 124 5.88 -6.34 -5.08
N ASP A 125 5.34 -7.11 -6.03
CA ASP A 125 4.13 -7.88 -5.80
C ASP A 125 4.28 -8.77 -4.57
N PHE A 126 3.38 -8.58 -3.62
CA PHE A 126 3.37 -9.31 -2.36
C PHE A 126 2.47 -10.53 -2.48
N TRP A 127 3.07 -11.70 -2.30
CA TRP A 127 2.37 -12.98 -2.27
C TRP A 127 2.49 -13.66 -0.91
N ASP A 128 1.79 -14.76 -0.74
CA ASP A 128 1.71 -15.56 0.48
C ASP A 128 3.01 -16.34 0.75
N ASP A 129 4.07 -15.62 1.06
CA ASP A 129 5.40 -16.11 1.41
C ASP A 129 5.87 -15.47 2.71
N TRP A 130 6.27 -16.31 3.66
CA TRP A 130 6.69 -15.87 4.99
C TRP A 130 7.94 -14.99 4.95
N THR A 131 8.85 -15.24 4.02
CA THR A 131 10.06 -14.41 3.85
C THR A 131 9.68 -13.00 3.37
N LEU A 132 8.73 -12.89 2.45
CA LEU A 132 8.21 -11.60 2.01
C LEU A 132 7.54 -10.85 3.17
N LEU A 133 6.78 -11.56 4.00
CA LEU A 133 6.14 -10.97 5.17
C LEU A 133 7.17 -10.48 6.21
N LYS A 134 8.19 -11.25 6.51
CA LYS A 134 9.29 -10.81 7.39
C LYS A 134 10.01 -9.57 6.84
N ASN A 135 10.27 -9.53 5.54
CA ASN A 135 10.88 -8.37 4.90
C ASN A 135 9.98 -7.11 4.95
N MET A 136 8.66 -7.28 5.02
CA MET A 136 7.74 -6.16 5.11
C MET A 136 7.91 -5.34 6.39
N PHE A 137 8.33 -5.94 7.49
CA PHE A 137 8.64 -5.21 8.73
C PHE A 137 9.73 -4.16 8.52
N LEU A 138 10.79 -4.48 7.78
CA LEU A 138 11.83 -3.50 7.41
C LEU A 138 11.27 -2.40 6.51
N ARG A 139 10.44 -2.75 5.53
CA ARG A 139 9.84 -1.77 4.63
C ARG A 139 8.92 -0.82 5.37
N CYS A 140 8.07 -1.33 6.26
CA CYS A 140 7.22 -0.52 7.11
C CYS A 140 8.05 0.40 8.02
N GLU A 141 9.15 -0.09 8.60
CA GLU A 141 10.06 0.73 9.41
C GLU A 141 10.62 1.92 8.61
N ILE A 142 11.10 1.67 7.40
CA ILE A 142 11.67 2.72 6.53
C ILE A 142 10.60 3.76 6.16
N TRP A 143 9.37 3.34 5.92
CA TRP A 143 8.30 4.21 5.44
C TRP A 143 7.40 4.80 6.52
N GLN A 144 7.56 4.42 7.81
CA GLN A 144 6.64 4.80 8.89
C GLN A 144 6.45 6.32 9.06
N THR A 145 7.48 7.12 8.75
CA THR A 145 7.41 8.58 8.85
C THR A 145 6.67 9.25 7.69
N HIS A 146 6.32 8.50 6.65
CA HIS A 146 5.60 8.98 5.47
C HIS A 146 4.09 8.70 5.53
N VAL A 147 3.63 8.00 6.56
CA VAL A 147 2.21 7.72 6.78
C VAL A 147 1.53 8.96 7.33
N ALA A 148 0.60 9.52 6.56
CA ALA A 148 -0.15 10.71 6.95
C ALA A 148 -1.53 10.70 6.26
N PRO A 149 -2.50 11.50 6.71
CA PRO A 149 -3.77 11.64 6.01
C PRO A 149 -3.57 11.99 4.53
N GLY A 150 -4.10 11.13 3.65
CA GLY A 150 -3.94 11.25 2.19
C GLY A 150 -2.62 10.72 1.62
N CYS A 151 -1.72 10.21 2.47
CA CYS A 151 -0.41 9.66 2.10
C CYS A 151 -0.25 8.25 2.70
N TRP A 152 -0.44 7.24 1.86
CA TRP A 152 -0.52 5.85 2.30
C TRP A 152 0.51 4.97 1.57
N PRO A 153 1.69 4.76 2.18
CA PRO A 153 2.60 3.71 1.73
C PRO A 153 1.90 2.34 1.75
N ASP A 154 1.92 1.65 0.61
CA ASP A 154 1.09 0.48 0.35
C ASP A 154 1.94 -0.79 0.41
N CYS A 155 1.64 -1.67 1.36
CA CYS A 155 2.25 -2.98 1.51
C CYS A 155 1.74 -4.02 0.50
N ASP A 156 0.90 -3.61 -0.45
CA ASP A 156 0.22 -4.45 -1.43
C ASP A 156 -0.96 -5.26 -0.90
N MET A 157 -1.45 -6.14 -1.72
CA MET A 157 -2.64 -6.95 -1.46
C MET A 157 -2.50 -7.85 -0.22
N LEU A 158 -3.64 -8.22 0.32
CA LEU A 158 -3.79 -9.26 1.33
C LEU A 158 -4.10 -10.61 0.64
N PRO A 159 -3.11 -11.50 0.43
CA PRO A 159 -3.32 -12.79 -0.24
C PRO A 159 -3.94 -13.81 0.72
N LEU A 160 -5.20 -13.61 1.08
CA LEU A 160 -6.00 -14.41 2.01
C LEU A 160 -7.01 -15.28 1.28
N GLY A 161 -7.47 -16.37 1.91
CA GLY A 161 -8.46 -17.27 1.34
C GLY A 161 -7.99 -17.91 0.02
N ARG A 162 -8.90 -18.02 -0.97
CA ARG A 162 -8.58 -18.56 -2.28
C ARG A 162 -7.99 -17.50 -3.19
N ILE A 163 -6.81 -17.75 -3.73
CA ILE A 163 -6.04 -16.83 -4.59
C ILE A 163 -5.64 -17.49 -5.91
N GLY A 164 -5.13 -16.73 -6.86
CA GLY A 164 -4.61 -17.24 -8.16
C GLY A 164 -5.67 -17.71 -9.14
N VAL A 165 -6.94 -17.53 -8.86
CA VAL A 165 -8.06 -18.02 -9.70
C VAL A 165 -8.01 -17.43 -11.11
N LYS A 166 -7.72 -16.13 -11.22
CA LYS A 166 -7.62 -15.44 -12.51
C LYS A 166 -6.55 -16.02 -13.44
N PHE A 167 -5.50 -16.59 -12.85
CA PHE A 167 -4.39 -17.19 -13.59
C PHE A 167 -4.57 -18.69 -13.86
N GLY A 168 -5.76 -19.26 -13.59
CA GLY A 168 -6.00 -20.69 -13.70
C GLY A 168 -5.27 -21.55 -12.65
N GLN A 169 -4.71 -20.93 -11.63
CA GLN A 169 -3.92 -21.57 -10.56
C GLN A 169 -4.59 -21.38 -9.19
N GLY A 170 -5.93 -21.48 -9.17
CA GLY A 170 -6.71 -21.28 -7.95
C GLY A 170 -6.28 -22.23 -6.82
N ARG A 171 -5.83 -21.68 -5.68
CA ARG A 171 -5.40 -22.38 -4.48
C ARG A 171 -5.73 -21.59 -3.22
N GLN A 172 -5.67 -22.23 -2.07
CA GLN A 172 -5.71 -21.52 -0.79
C GLN A 172 -4.39 -20.78 -0.54
N SER A 173 -4.45 -19.70 0.21
CA SER A 173 -3.27 -19.02 0.73
C SER A 173 -2.39 -20.00 1.51
N ARG A 174 -1.08 -19.89 1.33
CA ARG A 174 -0.09 -20.69 2.06
C ARG A 174 0.15 -20.20 3.48
N PHE A 175 -0.25 -18.96 3.78
CA PHE A 175 -0.13 -18.44 5.12
C PHE A 175 -0.96 -19.24 6.11
N THR A 176 -0.32 -19.68 7.17
CA THR A 176 -1.01 -20.25 8.32
C THR A 176 -1.96 -19.23 8.97
N PRO A 177 -2.95 -19.64 9.76
CA PRO A 177 -3.83 -18.71 10.46
C PRO A 177 -3.09 -17.66 11.31
N ILE A 178 -1.93 -18.03 11.88
CA ILE A 178 -1.09 -17.12 12.68
C ILE A 178 -0.40 -16.09 11.77
N GLU A 179 0.18 -16.53 10.65
CA GLU A 179 0.81 -15.64 9.68
C GLU A 179 -0.18 -14.66 9.05
N GLN A 180 -1.43 -15.10 8.79
CA GLN A 180 -2.52 -14.22 8.33
C GLN A 180 -2.84 -13.13 9.35
N LYS A 181 -2.91 -13.48 10.66
CA LYS A 181 -3.07 -12.50 11.74
C LYS A 181 -1.86 -11.57 11.83
N THR A 182 -0.65 -12.09 11.74
CA THR A 182 0.60 -11.31 11.75
C THR A 182 0.60 -10.28 10.63
N MET A 183 0.30 -10.69 9.40
CA MET A 183 0.18 -9.80 8.25
C MET A 183 -0.87 -8.71 8.48
N LEU A 184 -2.09 -9.10 8.86
CA LEU A 184 -3.18 -8.14 9.01
C LEU A 184 -2.93 -7.17 10.18
N THR A 185 -2.26 -7.63 11.25
CA THR A 185 -1.82 -6.76 12.35
C THR A 185 -0.79 -5.74 11.88
N LEU A 186 0.23 -6.18 11.11
CA LEU A 186 1.25 -5.26 10.58
C LEU A 186 0.65 -4.22 9.64
N TRP A 187 -0.16 -4.64 8.64
CA TRP A 187 -0.86 -3.71 7.74
C TRP A 187 -1.71 -2.70 8.53
N SER A 188 -2.38 -3.18 9.58
CA SER A 188 -3.30 -2.33 10.36
C SER A 188 -2.55 -1.34 11.24
N ILE A 189 -1.51 -1.72 11.97
CA ILE A 189 -0.78 -0.78 12.82
C ILE A 189 0.09 0.20 12.01
N PHE A 190 0.65 -0.23 10.90
CA PHE A 190 1.38 0.62 9.95
C PHE A 190 0.44 1.53 9.17
N ARG A 191 -0.85 1.18 9.08
CA ARG A 191 -1.89 1.85 8.29
C ARG A 191 -1.68 1.74 6.78
N SER A 192 -1.17 0.60 6.32
CA SER A 192 -1.26 0.27 4.90
C SER A 192 -2.73 0.19 4.46
N PRO A 193 -3.07 0.60 3.24
CA PRO A 193 -4.36 0.29 2.65
C PRO A 193 -4.64 -1.22 2.67
N LEU A 194 -5.87 -1.60 2.96
CA LEU A 194 -6.29 -3.00 3.00
C LEU A 194 -6.95 -3.37 1.66
N MET A 195 -6.17 -3.88 0.73
CA MET A 195 -6.61 -4.32 -0.60
C MET A 195 -6.65 -5.84 -0.64
N LEU A 196 -7.83 -6.43 -0.71
CA LEU A 196 -7.99 -7.89 -0.66
C LEU A 196 -7.61 -8.55 -1.99
N GLY A 197 -6.65 -9.47 -1.95
CA GLY A 197 -6.17 -10.27 -3.09
C GLY A 197 -6.82 -11.64 -3.23
N ALA A 198 -8.02 -11.84 -2.67
CA ALA A 198 -8.75 -13.11 -2.65
C ALA A 198 -9.91 -13.15 -3.63
N GLU A 199 -10.34 -14.36 -3.95
CA GLU A 199 -11.58 -14.62 -4.69
C GLU A 199 -12.78 -14.45 -3.73
N LEU A 200 -13.46 -13.31 -3.81
CA LEU A 200 -14.47 -12.89 -2.85
C LEU A 200 -15.65 -13.84 -2.71
N PRO A 201 -16.23 -14.42 -3.80
CA PRO A 201 -17.38 -15.32 -3.68
C PRO A 201 -17.07 -16.63 -2.95
N SER A 202 -15.80 -17.01 -2.81
CA SER A 202 -15.39 -18.27 -2.17
C SER A 202 -14.65 -18.08 -0.85
N LEU A 203 -14.80 -16.92 -0.19
CA LEU A 203 -14.22 -16.68 1.12
C LEU A 203 -14.80 -17.66 2.16
N ASP A 204 -13.92 -18.35 2.87
CA ASP A 204 -14.31 -19.18 4.01
C ASP A 204 -14.62 -18.34 5.26
N ALA A 205 -15.31 -18.96 6.22
CA ALA A 205 -15.77 -18.29 7.43
C ALA A 205 -14.61 -17.75 8.30
N ALA A 206 -13.46 -18.44 8.32
CA ALA A 206 -12.30 -18.03 9.11
C ALA A 206 -11.64 -16.80 8.49
N THR A 207 -11.43 -16.79 7.18
CA THR A 207 -10.94 -15.62 6.43
C THR A 207 -11.88 -14.42 6.59
N LEU A 208 -13.19 -14.67 6.51
CA LEU A 208 -14.19 -13.62 6.68
C LEU A 208 -14.14 -13.03 8.09
N ALA A 209 -14.00 -13.87 9.13
CA ALA A 209 -13.89 -13.41 10.52
C ALA A 209 -12.64 -12.54 10.76
N LEU A 210 -11.50 -12.89 10.14
CA LEU A 210 -10.30 -12.04 10.18
C LEU A 210 -10.57 -10.65 9.58
N LEU A 211 -11.15 -10.62 8.39
CA LEU A 211 -11.43 -9.39 7.65
C LEU A 211 -12.52 -8.51 8.27
N GLN A 212 -13.36 -9.08 9.11
CA GLN A 212 -14.45 -8.39 9.80
C GLN A 212 -14.15 -8.03 11.27
N ASN A 213 -12.94 -8.27 11.76
CA ASN A 213 -12.54 -7.89 13.11
C ASN A 213 -12.57 -6.36 13.25
N ARG A 214 -13.58 -5.86 13.96
CA ARG A 214 -13.84 -4.41 14.09
C ARG A 214 -12.75 -3.67 14.82
N ASP A 215 -12.09 -4.30 15.79
CA ASP A 215 -11.04 -3.67 16.59
C ASP A 215 -9.76 -3.50 15.76
N VAL A 216 -9.40 -4.51 14.97
CA VAL A 216 -8.26 -4.44 14.03
C VAL A 216 -8.54 -3.45 12.88
N LEU A 217 -9.76 -3.42 12.37
CA LEU A 217 -10.15 -2.42 11.37
C LEU A 217 -10.18 -0.99 11.96
N ARG A 218 -10.54 -0.84 13.24
CA ARG A 218 -10.44 0.44 13.94
C ARG A 218 -8.98 0.89 14.06
N LEU A 219 -8.08 0.00 14.45
CA LEU A 219 -6.64 0.28 14.48
C LEU A 219 -6.16 0.84 13.13
N ASN A 220 -6.51 0.21 12.00
CA ASN A 220 -6.14 0.69 10.68
C ASN A 220 -6.71 2.10 10.36
N ARG A 221 -7.95 2.38 10.75
CA ARG A 221 -8.66 3.60 10.35
C ARG A 221 -8.37 4.81 11.25
N HIS A 222 -8.19 4.60 12.55
CA HIS A 222 -8.20 5.67 13.56
C HIS A 222 -6.87 5.87 14.27
N SER A 223 -5.88 5.00 14.06
CA SER A 223 -4.58 5.19 14.68
C SER A 223 -3.72 6.23 13.95
N PHE A 224 -2.74 6.75 14.66
CA PHE A 224 -1.73 7.68 14.12
C PHE A 224 -0.40 7.51 14.86
N GLY A 225 0.68 8.06 14.28
CA GLY A 225 2.00 8.03 14.89
C GLY A 225 2.56 6.62 15.07
N ALA A 226 2.20 5.70 14.17
CA ALA A 226 2.72 4.34 14.18
C ALA A 226 4.24 4.35 14.04
N ARG A 227 4.92 3.60 14.91
CA ARG A 227 6.37 3.45 14.85
C ARG A 227 6.84 2.09 15.35
N GLN A 228 7.89 1.59 14.73
CA GLN A 228 8.60 0.40 15.20
C GLN A 228 9.54 0.80 16.33
N LEU A 229 9.38 0.17 17.50
CA LEU A 229 10.19 0.42 18.68
C LEU A 229 11.45 -0.43 18.71
N ALA A 230 11.35 -1.66 18.26
CA ALA A 230 12.44 -2.61 18.16
C ALA A 230 12.16 -3.63 17.08
N ARG A 231 13.23 -4.13 16.44
CA ARG A 231 13.18 -5.27 15.52
C ARG A 231 14.53 -5.97 15.45
N ASP A 232 14.49 -7.28 15.42
CA ASP A 232 15.59 -8.13 14.98
C ASP A 232 15.06 -9.23 14.03
N GLU A 233 15.81 -10.27 13.78
CA GLU A 233 15.41 -11.40 12.93
C GLU A 233 14.25 -12.23 13.51
N ASN A 234 14.02 -12.13 14.82
CA ASN A 234 13.12 -13.01 15.58
C ASN A 234 11.89 -12.29 16.14
N HIS A 235 11.90 -10.95 16.24
CA HIS A 235 10.74 -10.22 16.76
C HIS A 235 10.67 -8.79 16.24
N ALA A 236 9.48 -8.20 16.36
CA ALA A 236 9.27 -6.77 16.17
C ALA A 236 8.27 -6.24 17.18
N LEU A 237 8.48 -5.00 17.64
CA LEU A 237 7.58 -4.28 18.52
C LEU A 237 7.14 -2.99 17.84
N TRP A 238 5.84 -2.76 17.81
CA TRP A 238 5.22 -1.58 17.22
C TRP A 238 4.28 -0.92 18.20
N MET A 239 4.15 0.39 18.08
CA MET A 239 3.13 1.16 18.78
C MET A 239 2.45 2.15 17.85
N SER A 240 1.26 2.57 18.21
CA SER A 240 0.55 3.73 17.65
C SER A 240 -0.43 4.29 18.68
N HIS A 241 -1.03 5.44 18.38
CA HIS A 241 -2.07 6.06 19.22
C HIS A 241 -3.41 6.05 18.51
N ASP A 242 -4.49 5.98 19.29
CA ASP A 242 -5.85 6.20 18.79
C ASP A 242 -6.23 7.68 18.98
N THR A 243 -7.14 8.15 18.16
CA THR A 243 -7.71 9.50 18.25
C THR A 243 -8.50 9.73 19.53
N ASP A 244 -8.94 8.66 20.20
CA ASP A 244 -9.68 8.72 21.47
C ASP A 244 -8.77 8.75 22.71
N GLY A 245 -7.45 8.73 22.51
CA GLY A 245 -6.45 8.80 23.57
C GLY A 245 -5.91 7.44 24.02
N ASP A 246 -6.40 6.35 23.47
CA ASP A 246 -5.84 5.01 23.67
C ASP A 246 -4.50 4.85 22.94
N ALA A 247 -3.73 3.84 23.34
CA ALA A 247 -2.52 3.43 22.65
C ALA A 247 -2.65 1.96 22.17
N TYR A 248 -2.06 1.68 21.03
CA TYR A 248 -1.93 0.33 20.50
C TYR A 248 -0.50 -0.17 20.65
N ALA A 249 -0.37 -1.44 21.03
CA ALA A 249 0.89 -2.17 21.08
C ALA A 249 0.75 -3.42 20.22
N ALA A 250 1.73 -3.69 19.36
CA ALA A 250 1.79 -4.94 18.62
C ALA A 250 3.15 -5.61 18.85
N LEU A 251 3.11 -6.83 19.39
CA LEU A 251 4.26 -7.65 19.68
C LEU A 251 4.26 -8.83 18.72
N PHE A 252 5.27 -8.89 17.85
CA PHE A 252 5.38 -9.90 16.81
C PHE A 252 6.52 -10.88 17.13
N ASN A 253 6.19 -12.15 17.24
CA ASN A 253 7.18 -13.21 17.19
C ASN A 253 7.39 -13.62 15.72
N LEU A 254 8.59 -13.42 15.19
CA LEU A 254 8.98 -13.72 13.82
C LEU A 254 9.82 -14.99 13.70
N SER A 255 10.06 -15.67 14.82
CA SER A 255 10.78 -16.94 14.88
C SER A 255 9.82 -18.12 14.81
N ASP A 256 10.37 -19.32 14.57
CA ASP A 256 9.62 -20.58 14.55
C ASP A 256 9.37 -21.13 15.97
N GLU A 257 10.00 -20.55 16.99
CA GLU A 257 9.91 -21.00 18.37
C GLU A 257 9.07 -20.03 19.23
N PRO A 258 8.32 -20.53 20.22
CA PRO A 258 7.62 -19.69 21.19
C PRO A 258 8.60 -18.76 21.93
N ARG A 259 8.23 -17.47 22.06
CA ARG A 259 9.04 -16.47 22.76
C ARG A 259 8.21 -15.63 23.70
N GLN A 260 8.83 -15.22 24.80
CA GLN A 260 8.31 -14.15 25.60
C GLN A 260 8.80 -12.81 25.04
N LEU A 261 7.88 -11.91 24.76
CA LEU A 261 8.16 -10.55 24.29
C LEU A 261 7.69 -9.56 25.34
N PHE A 262 8.43 -8.48 25.50
CA PHE A 262 8.12 -7.46 26.49
C PHE A 262 8.18 -6.08 25.85
N MET A 263 7.18 -5.27 26.14
CA MET A 263 7.16 -3.85 25.74
C MET A 263 7.05 -2.99 27.02
N PRO A 264 7.99 -2.07 27.26
CA PRO A 264 7.88 -1.12 28.36
C PRO A 264 6.65 -0.22 28.18
N LEU A 265 5.79 -0.13 29.18
CA LEU A 265 4.57 0.70 29.10
C LEU A 265 4.88 2.19 29.02
N SER A 266 6.07 2.61 29.41
CA SER A 266 6.57 3.99 29.22
C SER A 266 6.58 4.40 27.76
N GLU A 267 6.76 3.47 26.80
CA GLU A 267 6.66 3.74 25.37
C GLU A 267 5.24 4.14 24.94
N LEU A 268 4.23 3.69 25.71
CA LEU A 268 2.82 4.03 25.52
C LEU A 268 2.38 5.25 26.34
N GLY A 269 3.31 5.91 27.01
CA GLY A 269 3.05 7.12 27.79
C GLY A 269 2.51 6.89 29.22
N GLY A 270 2.63 5.67 29.76
CA GLY A 270 2.14 5.34 31.10
C GLY A 270 2.90 4.22 31.79
N SER A 271 2.48 3.86 32.99
CA SER A 271 3.08 2.77 33.77
C SER A 271 2.10 1.65 34.13
N ALA A 272 0.82 1.85 33.88
CA ALA A 272 -0.23 0.86 34.10
C ALA A 272 -1.38 1.06 33.11
N PHE A 273 -1.85 -0.01 32.51
CA PHE A 273 -2.96 0.00 31.55
C PHE A 273 -3.88 -1.19 31.78
N SER A 274 -5.16 -0.99 31.46
CA SER A 274 -6.06 -2.09 31.10
C SER A 274 -5.90 -2.33 29.59
N CYS A 275 -5.44 -3.51 29.23
CA CYS A 275 -5.13 -3.86 27.84
C CYS A 275 -6.16 -4.84 27.31
N ARG A 276 -6.63 -4.64 26.08
CA ARG A 276 -7.50 -5.56 25.38
C ARG A 276 -6.76 -6.16 24.18
N GLU A 277 -6.70 -7.47 24.12
CA GLU A 277 -6.18 -8.19 22.97
C GLU A 277 -7.23 -8.14 21.84
N LEU A 278 -6.84 -7.62 20.67
CA LEU A 278 -7.81 -7.27 19.62
C LEU A 278 -8.33 -8.48 18.84
N TRP A 279 -7.63 -9.61 18.83
CA TRP A 279 -8.06 -10.82 18.13
C TRP A 279 -9.01 -11.69 18.97
N SER A 280 -8.72 -11.84 20.27
CA SER A 280 -9.51 -12.65 21.19
C SER A 280 -10.58 -11.85 21.95
N GLY A 281 -10.36 -10.53 22.09
CA GLY A 281 -11.17 -9.66 22.92
C GLY A 281 -10.88 -9.79 24.43
N GLU A 282 -9.88 -10.59 24.82
CA GLU A 282 -9.50 -10.77 26.21
C GLU A 282 -8.92 -9.46 26.79
N THR A 283 -9.20 -9.21 28.07
CA THR A 283 -8.71 -8.05 28.79
C THR A 283 -7.72 -8.49 29.87
N VAL A 284 -6.57 -7.85 29.90
CA VAL A 284 -5.53 -8.05 30.88
C VAL A 284 -5.07 -6.72 31.47
N SER A 285 -4.62 -6.73 32.73
CA SER A 285 -3.99 -5.56 33.35
C SER A 285 -2.48 -5.68 33.24
N ALA A 286 -1.83 -4.65 32.74
CA ALA A 286 -0.39 -4.59 32.63
C ALA A 286 0.18 -3.50 33.54
N GLN A 287 1.32 -3.81 34.21
CA GLN A 287 2.07 -2.86 35.05
C GLN A 287 3.55 -2.92 34.65
N ARG A 288 4.13 -1.75 34.31
CA ARG A 288 5.51 -1.55 33.83
C ARG A 288 5.81 -2.16 32.46
N THR A 289 5.36 -3.36 32.17
CA THR A 289 5.55 -4.05 30.88
C THR A 289 4.28 -4.75 30.44
N LEU A 290 4.12 -4.86 29.14
CA LEU A 290 3.15 -5.71 28.46
C LEU A 290 3.86 -6.95 27.98
#